data_8c174882aeddfaa9e0f5157c214d209d
#
_entry.id   8c174882aeddfaa9e0f5157c214d209d
#
_cell.length_a   1.000
_cell.length_b   1.000
_cell.length_c   1.000
_cell.angle_alpha   90.00
_cell.angle_beta   90.00
_cell.angle_gamma   90.00
#
_symmetry.space_group_name_H-M   'P 1'
#
loop_
_entity.id
_entity.type
_entity.pdbx_description
1 polymer ?
#
loop_
_entity_poly.entity_id
_entity_poly.type
_entity_poly.pdbx_seq_one_letter_code
_entity_poly.pdbx_strand_id
1 'polypeptide(L)'
;KPKFSKMEPITNEPNIVSGMIKKSDGDSIPGLVLLIKNHKGEAVRALKTNALGQFSISTPLVDGIYTLEVGSTVEDTTFDIITIEVKGEVIPPIELIGKEA
;
A
#
# COMPACT_ATOMS: atom_id res chain seq x y z
N LYS A 1 4.56 15.19 21.65
CA LYS A 1 4.66 14.74 21.07
C LYS A 1 4.71 14.14 20.17
N PRO A 2 4.66 13.87 19.85
CA PRO A 2 5.10 12.92 19.03
C PRO A 2 5.31 13.28 17.71
N LYS A 3 5.95 13.11 17.17
CA LYS A 3 6.03 13.19 15.96
C LYS A 3 6.29 12.21 15.19
N PHE A 4 6.34 12.39 14.24
CA PHE A 4 6.24 11.13 13.71
C PHE A 4 7.19 10.98 12.59
N SER A 5 8.36 10.60 12.89
CA SER A 5 9.33 10.35 11.86
C SER A 5 9.12 9.01 11.19
N LYS A 6 8.24 8.17 11.71
CA LYS A 6 7.90 6.89 11.07
C LYS A 6 6.48 6.51 11.41
N MET A 7 5.91 5.67 10.55
CA MET A 7 4.54 5.23 10.74
C MET A 7 4.47 4.08 11.72
N GLU A 8 3.38 4.05 12.48
CA GLU A 8 3.07 2.93 13.33
C GLU A 8 2.12 2.00 12.60
N PRO A 9 2.17 0.70 12.87
CA PRO A 9 1.21 -0.21 12.25
C PRO A 9 -0.22 0.19 12.62
N ILE A 10 -1.13 0.12 11.64
CA ILE A 10 -2.53 0.43 11.88
C ILE A 10 -3.16 -0.63 12.76
N THR A 11 -2.66 -1.86 12.69
CA THR A 11 -3.19 -2.98 13.44
C THR A 11 -2.04 -3.87 13.87
N ASN A 12 -2.26 -4.64 14.93
CA ASN A 12 -1.33 -5.68 15.35
C ASN A 12 -1.66 -7.03 14.75
N GLU A 13 -2.65 -7.08 13.87
CA GLU A 13 -3.06 -8.33 13.25
C GLU A 13 -2.08 -8.72 12.15
N PRO A 14 -1.60 -9.96 12.13
CA PRO A 14 -0.69 -10.40 11.07
C PRO A 14 -1.38 -10.42 9.70
N ASN A 15 -0.59 -10.36 8.64
CA ASN A 15 -1.05 -10.55 7.26
C ASN A 15 -2.00 -9.46 6.78
N ILE A 16 -1.94 -8.27 7.38
CA ILE A 16 -2.72 -7.11 6.95
C ILE A 16 -1.77 -6.14 6.23
N VAL A 17 -2.09 -5.84 4.98
CA VAL A 17 -1.32 -4.87 4.20
C VAL A 17 -1.92 -3.50 4.42
N SER A 18 -1.08 -2.54 4.78
CA SER A 18 -1.50 -1.16 5.00
C SER A 18 -0.37 -0.22 4.61
N GLY A 19 -0.69 1.04 4.46
CA GLY A 19 0.33 2.02 4.15
C GLY A 19 -0.22 3.35 3.73
N MET A 20 0.61 4.10 3.05
CA MET A 20 0.32 5.46 2.62
C MET A 20 0.99 5.70 1.28
N ILE A 21 0.33 6.49 0.43
CA ILE A 21 0.87 6.80 -0.90
C ILE A 21 0.96 8.31 -1.04
N LYS A 22 2.09 8.78 -1.60
CA LYS A 22 2.36 10.20 -1.77
C LYS A 22 3.01 10.45 -3.12
N LYS A 23 2.88 11.68 -3.60
CA LYS A 23 3.65 12.14 -4.74
C LYS A 23 5.08 12.46 -4.30
N SER A 24 5.95 12.70 -5.29
CA SER A 24 7.35 13.03 -5.01
C SER A 24 7.49 14.31 -4.21
N ASP A 25 6.52 15.23 -4.29
CA ASP A 25 6.55 16.48 -3.53
C ASP A 25 6.00 16.34 -2.10
N GLY A 26 5.57 15.13 -1.72
CA GLY A 26 5.08 14.87 -0.38
C GLY A 26 3.58 14.97 -0.22
N ASP A 27 2.86 15.39 -1.26
CA ASP A 27 1.41 15.48 -1.19
C ASP A 27 0.78 14.09 -1.19
N SER A 28 -0.21 13.87 -0.34
CA SER A 28 -0.93 12.60 -0.34
C SER A 28 -1.87 12.52 -1.55
N ILE A 29 -2.21 11.31 -1.94
CA ILE A 29 -3.08 11.08 -3.10
C ILE A 29 -4.32 10.33 -2.64
N PRO A 30 -5.45 11.03 -2.49
CA PRO A 30 -6.69 10.37 -2.09
C PRO A 30 -7.38 9.72 -3.28
N GLY A 31 -8.20 8.71 -3.00
CA GLY A 31 -9.05 8.10 -4.01
C GLY A 31 -8.31 7.27 -5.04
N LEU A 32 -7.06 6.90 -4.79
CA LEU A 32 -6.26 6.15 -5.74
C LEU A 32 -6.54 4.65 -5.56
N VAL A 33 -6.72 3.95 -6.66
CA VAL A 33 -6.99 2.51 -6.63
C VAL A 33 -5.68 1.74 -6.61
N LEU A 34 -5.58 0.78 -5.71
CA LEU A 34 -4.43 -0.10 -5.58
C LEU A 34 -4.89 -1.53 -5.72
N LEU A 35 -4.06 -2.36 -6.32
CA LEU A 35 -4.35 -3.78 -6.50
C LEU A 35 -3.30 -4.61 -5.81
N ILE A 36 -3.75 -5.64 -5.09
CA ILE A 36 -2.86 -6.66 -4.55
C ILE A 36 -3.08 -7.91 -5.37
N LYS A 37 -2.00 -8.41 -5.97
CA LYS A 37 -2.07 -9.60 -6.82
C LYS A 37 -1.26 -10.72 -6.20
N ASN A 38 -1.71 -11.95 -6.42
CA ASN A 38 -0.99 -13.13 -5.93
C ASN A 38 0.12 -13.50 -6.93
N HIS A 39 0.83 -14.60 -6.65
CA HIS A 39 1.95 -15.01 -7.49
C HIS A 39 1.51 -15.45 -8.89
N LYS A 40 0.22 -15.66 -9.10
CA LYS A 40 -0.31 -15.99 -10.42
C LYS A 40 -0.73 -14.75 -11.20
N GLY A 41 -0.57 -13.58 -10.62
CA GLY A 41 -0.99 -12.33 -11.26
C GLY A 41 -2.46 -12.02 -11.12
N GLU A 42 -3.18 -12.75 -10.26
CA GLU A 42 -4.60 -12.52 -10.04
C GLU A 42 -4.79 -11.48 -8.96
N ALA A 43 -5.69 -10.52 -9.20
CA ALA A 43 -6.01 -9.50 -8.21
C ALA A 43 -6.86 -10.14 -7.11
N VAL A 44 -6.33 -10.18 -5.89
CA VAL A 44 -7.04 -10.77 -4.75
C VAL A 44 -7.64 -9.71 -3.84
N ARG A 45 -7.18 -8.46 -3.94
CA ARG A 45 -7.75 -7.32 -3.22
C ARG A 45 -7.66 -6.08 -4.08
N ALA A 46 -8.65 -5.22 -3.95
CA ALA A 46 -8.63 -3.89 -4.56
C ALA A 46 -8.89 -2.89 -3.43
N LEU A 47 -8.06 -1.87 -3.36
CA LEU A 47 -8.09 -0.88 -2.29
C LEU A 47 -8.24 0.51 -2.88
N LYS A 48 -8.67 1.45 -2.04
CA LYS A 48 -8.72 2.84 -2.44
C LYS A 48 -8.16 3.68 -1.30
N THR A 49 -7.33 4.65 -1.62
CA THR A 49 -6.77 5.52 -0.58
C THR A 49 -7.84 6.46 -0.03
N ASN A 50 -7.74 6.77 1.25
CA ASN A 50 -8.63 7.71 1.90
C ASN A 50 -8.14 9.15 1.66
N ALA A 51 -8.76 10.13 2.34
CA ALA A 51 -8.44 11.53 2.15
C ALA A 51 -6.99 11.87 2.49
N LEU A 52 -6.36 11.06 3.32
CA LEU A 52 -4.97 11.27 3.74
C LEU A 52 -3.99 10.42 2.93
N GLY A 53 -4.45 9.72 1.89
CA GLY A 53 -3.61 8.86 1.09
C GLY A 53 -3.29 7.53 1.73
N GLN A 54 -4.01 7.16 2.78
CA GLN A 54 -3.78 5.90 3.49
C GLN A 54 -4.62 4.78 2.90
N PHE A 55 -4.11 3.56 3.00
CA PHE A 55 -4.83 2.38 2.53
C PHE A 55 -4.60 1.22 3.50
N SER A 56 -5.57 0.31 3.53
CA SER A 56 -5.46 -0.89 4.37
C SER A 56 -6.49 -1.91 3.89
N ILE A 57 -6.10 -3.19 3.95
CA ILE A 57 -7.07 -4.24 3.72
C ILE A 57 -7.77 -4.52 5.06
N SER A 58 -8.99 -5.04 4.99
CA SER A 58 -9.79 -5.27 6.19
C SER A 58 -9.69 -6.69 6.70
N THR A 59 -9.25 -7.63 5.86
CA THR A 59 -9.11 -9.03 6.25
C THR A 59 -7.73 -9.52 5.88
N PRO A 60 -7.15 -10.44 6.67
CA PRO A 60 -5.79 -10.89 6.41
C PRO A 60 -5.68 -11.70 5.13
N LEU A 61 -4.49 -11.65 4.53
CA LEU A 61 -4.15 -12.48 3.37
C LEU A 61 -3.64 -13.83 3.85
N VAL A 62 -3.82 -14.84 3.00
CA VAL A 62 -3.17 -16.13 3.21
C VAL A 62 -1.66 -15.94 2.99
N ASP A 63 -0.85 -16.72 3.71
CA ASP A 63 0.59 -16.66 3.53
C ASP A 63 0.96 -16.87 2.06
N GLY A 64 1.92 -16.11 1.57
CA GLY A 64 2.36 -16.19 0.18
C GLY A 64 3.08 -14.93 -0.26
N ILE A 65 3.42 -14.90 -1.53
CA ILE A 65 4.09 -13.75 -2.15
C ILE A 65 3.05 -12.98 -2.96
N TYR A 66 3.01 -11.68 -2.74
CA TYR A 66 2.04 -10.79 -3.40
C TYR A 66 2.75 -9.59 -3.98
N THR A 67 2.08 -8.90 -4.88
CA THR A 67 2.55 -7.61 -5.37
C THR A 67 1.47 -6.58 -5.11
N LEU A 68 1.92 -5.36 -4.82
CA LEU A 68 1.06 -4.19 -4.65
C LEU A 68 1.37 -3.25 -5.80
N GLU A 69 0.35 -2.88 -6.55
CA GLU A 69 0.53 -1.97 -7.67
C GLU A 69 -0.59 -0.97 -7.72
N VAL A 70 -0.30 0.19 -8.32
CA VAL A 70 -1.29 1.25 -8.51
C VAL A 70 -2.12 0.89 -9.74
N GLY A 71 -3.43 0.78 -9.57
CA GLY A 71 -4.33 0.42 -10.66
C GLY A 71 -4.89 1.62 -11.40
N SER A 72 -4.69 2.82 -10.87
CA SER A 72 -5.14 4.07 -11.49
C SER A 72 -3.98 4.77 -12.15
N THR A 73 -4.28 5.64 -13.12
CA THR A 73 -3.28 6.49 -13.74
C THR A 73 -3.26 7.84 -13.03
N VAL A 74 -2.07 8.32 -12.69
CA VAL A 74 -1.88 9.65 -12.11
C VAL A 74 -1.02 10.43 -13.08
N GLU A 75 -1.46 11.63 -13.44
CA GLU A 75 -0.77 12.44 -14.44
C GLU A 75 0.64 12.77 -13.98
N ASP A 76 1.61 12.55 -14.88
CA ASP A 76 3.02 12.87 -14.63
C ASP A 76 3.62 12.14 -13.45
N THR A 77 3.00 11.03 -13.03
CA THR A 77 3.48 10.27 -11.86
C THR A 77 3.46 8.78 -12.17
N THR A 78 4.53 8.10 -11.80
CA THR A 78 4.61 6.65 -11.91
C THR A 78 4.94 6.04 -10.55
N PHE A 79 4.58 4.78 -10.37
CA PHE A 79 4.80 4.08 -9.11
C PHE A 79 5.43 2.72 -9.39
N ASP A 80 6.36 2.34 -8.53
CA ASP A 80 6.95 1.01 -8.60
C ASP A 80 5.97 -0.04 -8.09
N ILE A 81 6.12 -1.25 -8.60
CA ILE A 81 5.38 -2.40 -8.07
C ILE A 81 6.18 -2.93 -6.88
N ILE A 82 5.49 -3.13 -5.76
CA ILE A 82 6.13 -3.57 -4.52
C ILE A 82 5.81 -5.04 -4.31
N THR A 83 6.84 -5.85 -4.02
CA THR A 83 6.66 -7.26 -3.67
C THR A 83 6.52 -7.38 -2.16
N ILE A 84 5.52 -8.13 -1.71
CA ILE A 84 5.22 -8.31 -0.29
C ILE A 84 5.25 -9.79 0.03
N GLU A 85 6.02 -10.16 1.03
CA GLU A 85 6.00 -11.54 1.54
C GLU A 85 5.11 -11.58 2.77
N VAL A 86 4.06 -12.40 2.71
CA VAL A 86 3.09 -12.55 3.80
C VAL A 86 3.36 -13.90 4.46
N LYS A 87 3.71 -13.88 5.74
CA LYS A 87 4.20 -15.08 6.41
C LYS A 87 3.79 -15.18 7.87
N GLY A 88 2.59 -14.70 8.20
CA GLY A 88 2.05 -14.85 9.56
C GLY A 88 2.58 -13.83 10.53
N GLU A 89 3.15 -12.73 10.05
CA GLU A 89 3.69 -11.68 10.90
C GLU A 89 2.99 -10.36 10.61
N VAL A 90 3.07 -9.45 11.56
CA VAL A 90 2.57 -8.09 11.35
C VAL A 90 3.43 -7.43 10.28
N ILE A 91 2.79 -6.88 9.25
CA ILE A 91 3.48 -6.24 8.14
C ILE A 91 3.60 -4.75 8.46
N PRO A 92 4.82 -4.19 8.48
CA PRO A 92 4.97 -2.75 8.70
C PRO A 92 4.26 -1.96 7.60
N PRO A 93 3.79 -0.75 7.89
CA PRO A 93 3.13 0.06 6.87
C PRO A 93 4.06 0.33 5.69
N ILE A 94 3.49 0.31 4.50
CA ILE A 94 4.24 0.51 3.26
C ILE A 94 4.07 1.97 2.85
N GLU A 95 5.18 2.64 2.58
CA GLU A 95 5.14 3.99 2.06
C GLU A 95 5.48 3.95 0.58
N LEU A 96 4.51 4.34 -0.25
CA LEU A 96 4.67 4.36 -1.69
C LEU A 96 4.86 5.80 -2.13
N ILE A 97 6.01 6.09 -2.74
CA ILE A 97 6.31 7.45 -3.20
C ILE A 97 6.30 7.46 -4.72
N GLY A 98 5.45 8.29 -5.30
CA GLY A 98 5.37 8.44 -6.73
C GLY A 98 6.61 9.12 -7.29
N LYS A 99 6.94 8.81 -8.52
CA LYS A 99 8.06 9.41 -9.23
C LYS A 99 7.54 10.23 -10.39
N GLU A 100 8.21 11.31 -10.71
CA GLU A 100 7.84 12.09 -11.87
C GLU A 100 8.11 11.28 -13.13
N ALA A 101 7.14 11.29 -14.01
CA ALA A 101 7.27 10.55 -15.27
C ALA A 101 8.15 11.30 -16.26
#